data_d12f34c22666c2bc1a7b57122929c0ae
#
_entry.id   d12f34c22666c2bc1a7b57122929c0ae
#
_cell.length_a   1.000
_cell.length_b   1.000
_cell.length_c   1.000
_cell.angle_alpha   90.00
_cell.angle_beta   90.00
_cell.angle_gamma   90.00
#
_symmetry.space_group_name_H-M   'P 1'
#
loop_
_entity.id
_entity.type
_entity.pdbx_description
1 polymer ?
#
loop_
_entity_poly.entity_id
_entity_poly.type
_entity_poly.pdbx_seq_one_letter_code
_entity_poly.pdbx_strand_id
1 'polypeptide(L)'
;MLMTDSYGIVPGMTTSRESYENEFRWGSQYQGVFANGLIDGNSIDSGNTPTYQLRPGLLLGQVISTGKYKQYSPTATDGSEVASAVLIEGLRMLDFSNNAVDRFYAVLVGGPVQAAKLLGLDNMARSQMDKFIFDDIFNIPGNHWFPWKRFQTKTANYSIVANDNFTMFDNTGAAGTVVLTLPAIANGYLF
;
A
#
# COMPACT_ATOMS: atom_id res chain seq x y z
N MET A 1 -21.00 -1.58 30.02
CA MET A 1 -21.53 -2.93 29.87
C MET A 1 -20.58 -3.67 28.94
N LEU A 2 -19.65 -4.43 29.52
CA LEU A 2 -18.68 -5.21 28.75
C LEU A 2 -19.41 -6.39 28.12
N MET A 3 -19.44 -6.45 26.79
CA MET A 3 -19.85 -7.67 26.10
C MET A 3 -18.77 -8.71 26.35
N THR A 4 -19.06 -9.67 27.19
CA THR A 4 -18.27 -10.88 27.32
C THR A 4 -18.55 -11.73 26.11
N ASP A 5 -17.53 -11.89 25.24
CA ASP A 5 -17.56 -12.85 24.16
C ASP A 5 -17.89 -14.23 24.73
N SER A 6 -18.94 -14.84 24.21
CA SER A 6 -19.47 -16.14 24.65
C SER A 6 -18.66 -17.34 24.14
N TYR A 7 -17.40 -17.16 23.82
CA TYR A 7 -16.48 -18.28 23.59
C TYR A 7 -15.88 -18.68 24.93
N GLY A 8 -16.25 -19.87 25.38
CA GLY A 8 -15.93 -20.40 26.69
C GLY A 8 -14.47 -20.20 27.05
N ILE A 9 -14.25 -19.32 28.04
CA ILE A 9 -12.94 -19.12 28.64
C ILE A 9 -12.60 -20.36 29.41
N VAL A 10 -11.64 -21.12 28.94
CA VAL A 10 -11.03 -22.19 29.74
C VAL A 10 -10.23 -21.49 30.86
N PRO A 11 -10.47 -21.75 32.15
CA PRO A 11 -9.72 -21.14 33.22
C PRO A 11 -8.21 -21.34 33.02
N GLY A 12 -7.46 -20.25 32.94
CA GLY A 12 -6.00 -20.27 32.70
C GLY A 12 -5.56 -20.02 31.29
N MET A 13 -6.45 -19.87 30.31
CA MET A 13 -6.10 -19.39 28.98
C MET A 13 -6.45 -17.91 28.85
N THR A 14 -5.47 -17.07 28.75
CA THR A 14 -5.60 -15.69 28.23
C THR A 14 -5.69 -15.79 26.72
N THR A 15 -6.88 -15.71 26.16
CA THR A 15 -7.05 -15.43 24.74
C THR A 15 -6.78 -13.95 24.54
N SER A 16 -5.53 -13.58 24.23
CA SER A 16 -5.30 -12.31 23.58
C SER A 16 -5.81 -12.45 22.15
N ARG A 17 -7.00 -11.97 21.90
CA ARG A 17 -7.47 -11.73 20.54
C ARG A 17 -6.74 -10.51 20.04
N GLU A 18 -5.55 -10.69 19.52
CA GLU A 18 -4.94 -9.68 18.69
C GLU A 18 -5.77 -9.61 17.41
N SER A 19 -6.62 -8.61 17.34
CA SER A 19 -7.32 -8.27 16.12
C SER A 19 -6.28 -7.67 15.17
N TYR A 20 -5.63 -8.51 14.39
CA TYR A 20 -4.87 -8.08 13.22
C TYR A 20 -5.83 -7.73 12.10
N GLU A 21 -6.79 -6.85 12.39
CA GLU A 21 -7.60 -6.26 11.35
C GLU A 21 -6.67 -5.43 10.49
N ASN A 22 -6.31 -5.97 9.35
CA ASN A 22 -5.74 -5.33 8.16
C ASN A 22 -5.48 -3.82 8.31
N GLU A 23 -4.68 -3.43 9.29
CA GLU A 23 -4.40 -2.03 9.65
C GLU A 23 -3.83 -1.20 8.48
N PHE A 24 -3.31 -1.88 7.46
CA PHE A 24 -2.80 -1.23 6.26
C PHE A 24 -3.88 -0.86 5.26
N ARG A 25 -5.13 -1.34 5.41
CA ARG A 25 -6.25 -0.94 4.55
C ARG A 25 -6.96 0.28 5.14
N TRP A 26 -7.50 1.12 4.26
CA TRP A 26 -8.39 2.20 4.65
C TRP A 26 -9.63 2.18 3.76
N GLY A 27 -10.72 2.74 4.25
CA GLY A 27 -12.01 2.67 3.57
C GLY A 27 -12.78 1.38 3.83
N SER A 28 -13.76 1.07 3.01
CA SER A 28 -14.57 -0.13 3.14
C SER A 28 -13.80 -1.38 2.72
N GLN A 29 -13.95 -2.47 3.48
CA GLN A 29 -13.41 -3.78 3.11
C GLN A 29 -13.85 -4.28 1.72
N TYR A 30 -14.96 -3.79 1.20
CA TYR A 30 -15.47 -4.14 -0.14
C TYR A 30 -14.73 -3.43 -1.28
N GLN A 31 -13.84 -2.50 -1.00
CA GLN A 31 -13.06 -1.79 -2.01
C GLN A 31 -11.74 -2.49 -2.35
N GLY A 32 -11.35 -3.49 -1.60
CA GLY A 32 -10.16 -4.29 -1.87
C GLY A 32 -10.41 -5.35 -2.95
N VAL A 33 -9.45 -5.52 -3.86
CA VAL A 33 -9.42 -6.62 -4.82
C VAL A 33 -8.49 -7.70 -4.28
N PHE A 34 -9.04 -8.89 -4.05
CA PHE A 34 -8.32 -10.02 -3.48
C PHE A 34 -8.06 -11.08 -4.52
N ALA A 35 -6.94 -11.77 -4.38
CA ALA A 35 -6.62 -12.97 -5.14
C ALA A 35 -6.10 -14.05 -4.18
N ASN A 36 -6.24 -15.30 -4.59
CA ASN A 36 -5.57 -16.41 -3.90
C ASN A 36 -4.22 -16.66 -4.58
N GLY A 37 -3.16 -16.65 -3.79
CA GLY A 37 -1.81 -16.85 -4.27
C GLY A 37 -1.07 -17.92 -3.47
N LEU A 38 -0.14 -18.60 -4.11
CA LEU A 38 0.77 -19.53 -3.43
C LEU A 38 1.98 -18.74 -2.96
N ILE A 39 2.19 -18.69 -1.65
CA ILE A 39 3.38 -18.06 -1.04
C ILE A 39 4.48 -19.11 -0.98
N ASP A 40 5.67 -18.76 -1.47
CA ASP A 40 6.85 -19.63 -1.44
C ASP A 40 7.26 -19.92 0.00
N GLY A 41 7.47 -21.19 0.33
CA GLY A 41 7.85 -21.63 1.67
C GLY A 41 9.14 -21.01 2.19
N ASN A 42 10.04 -20.63 1.28
CA ASN A 42 11.28 -19.93 1.62
C ASN A 42 11.12 -18.39 1.66
N SER A 43 9.90 -17.87 1.52
CA SER A 43 9.66 -16.45 1.69
C SER A 43 9.95 -16.01 3.12
N ILE A 44 10.62 -14.88 3.25
CA ILE A 44 10.99 -14.30 4.54
C ILE A 44 10.43 -12.88 4.65
N ASP A 45 10.24 -12.41 5.86
CA ASP A 45 10.06 -10.99 6.17
C ASP A 45 11.38 -10.49 6.77
N SER A 46 12.22 -9.88 5.96
CA SER A 46 13.57 -9.43 6.35
C SER A 46 13.57 -8.39 7.49
N GLY A 47 12.45 -7.70 7.68
CA GLY A 47 12.26 -6.72 8.75
C GLY A 47 11.63 -7.30 10.02
N ASN A 48 11.43 -8.64 10.10
CA ASN A 48 10.83 -9.28 11.26
C ASN A 48 11.80 -10.24 11.96
N THR A 49 11.53 -10.55 13.22
CA THR A 49 12.20 -11.59 13.98
C THR A 49 11.16 -12.41 14.73
N PRO A 50 10.97 -13.69 14.39
CA PRO A 50 11.72 -14.48 13.38
C PRO A 50 11.29 -14.16 11.94
N THR A 51 12.23 -14.26 10.99
CA THR A 51 12.02 -13.90 9.59
C THR A 51 11.02 -14.80 8.84
N TYR A 52 10.81 -16.03 9.30
CA TYR A 52 9.84 -16.96 8.72
C TYR A 52 8.39 -16.62 9.08
N GLN A 53 8.16 -15.62 9.91
CA GLN A 53 6.83 -15.11 10.21
C GLN A 53 6.60 -13.82 9.43
N LEU A 54 5.85 -13.93 8.34
CA LEU A 54 5.48 -12.81 7.52
C LEU A 54 4.43 -11.97 8.22
N ARG A 55 4.58 -10.65 8.19
CA ARG A 55 3.63 -9.72 8.82
C ARG A 55 2.57 -9.25 7.82
N PRO A 56 1.36 -8.89 8.30
CA PRO A 56 0.36 -8.23 7.46
C PRO A 56 0.92 -6.90 6.94
N GLY A 57 0.53 -6.54 5.71
CA GLY A 57 1.05 -5.35 5.04
C GLY A 57 2.39 -5.56 4.33
N LEU A 58 2.99 -6.75 4.39
CA LEU A 58 4.23 -7.06 3.65
C LEU A 58 3.98 -7.04 2.15
N LEU A 59 4.79 -6.27 1.42
CA LEU A 59 4.76 -6.25 -0.03
C LEU A 59 5.31 -7.55 -0.61
N LEU A 60 4.61 -8.05 -1.62
CA LEU A 60 4.93 -9.29 -2.30
C LEU A 60 5.17 -9.04 -3.79
N GLY A 61 6.17 -9.72 -4.33
CA GLY A 61 6.39 -9.86 -5.77
C GLY A 61 6.21 -11.31 -6.20
N GLN A 62 5.86 -11.52 -7.46
CA GLN A 62 5.60 -12.84 -8.00
C GLN A 62 6.81 -13.37 -8.78
N VAL A 63 7.34 -14.51 -8.37
CA VAL A 63 8.44 -15.18 -9.06
C VAL A 63 7.97 -15.72 -10.41
N ILE A 64 8.57 -15.26 -11.50
CA ILE A 64 8.13 -15.57 -12.87
C ILE A 64 8.16 -17.07 -13.15
N SER A 65 9.22 -17.77 -12.73
CA SER A 65 9.42 -19.20 -13.06
C SER A 65 8.46 -20.14 -12.34
N THR A 66 7.94 -19.74 -11.17
CA THR A 66 7.12 -20.61 -10.31
C THR A 66 5.70 -20.09 -10.12
N GLY A 67 5.46 -18.82 -10.39
CA GLY A 67 4.19 -18.14 -10.10
C GLY A 67 3.93 -17.91 -8.59
N LYS A 68 4.87 -18.28 -7.72
CA LYS A 68 4.74 -18.12 -6.27
C LYS A 68 5.05 -16.68 -5.85
N TYR A 69 4.40 -16.25 -4.79
CA TYR A 69 4.71 -14.97 -4.16
C TYR A 69 5.80 -15.11 -3.12
N LYS A 70 6.68 -14.12 -3.04
CA LYS A 70 7.62 -13.93 -1.94
C LYS A 70 7.77 -12.45 -1.61
N GLN A 71 8.50 -12.12 -0.56
CA GLN A 71 8.76 -10.73 -0.21
C GLN A 71 9.30 -9.97 -1.42
N TYR A 72 8.71 -8.79 -1.69
CA TYR A 72 9.23 -7.85 -2.68
C TYR A 72 10.68 -7.47 -2.35
N SER A 73 11.54 -7.48 -3.35
CA SER A 73 12.93 -7.06 -3.23
C SER A 73 13.36 -6.33 -4.50
N PRO A 74 13.64 -5.01 -4.45
CA PRO A 74 13.97 -4.21 -5.64
C PRO A 74 15.26 -4.65 -6.34
N THR A 75 16.08 -5.47 -5.69
CA THR A 75 17.34 -6.00 -6.23
C THR A 75 17.23 -7.45 -6.74
N ALA A 76 16.07 -8.07 -6.65
CA ALA A 76 15.85 -9.40 -7.21
C ALA A 76 15.85 -9.35 -8.75
N THR A 77 15.94 -10.54 -9.36
CA THR A 77 15.95 -10.71 -10.83
C THR A 77 15.07 -11.89 -11.26
N ASP A 78 14.20 -12.35 -10.39
CA ASP A 78 13.35 -13.52 -10.58
C ASP A 78 11.86 -13.19 -10.75
N GLY A 79 11.53 -11.90 -10.79
CA GLY A 79 10.17 -11.36 -10.85
C GLY A 79 9.71 -10.75 -9.52
N SER A 80 10.33 -11.09 -8.40
CA SER A 80 9.98 -10.52 -7.11
C SER A 80 10.44 -9.07 -6.91
N GLU A 81 11.19 -8.52 -7.87
CA GLU A 81 11.51 -7.09 -7.96
C GLU A 81 10.31 -6.24 -8.42
N VAL A 82 9.22 -6.87 -8.83
CA VAL A 82 7.98 -6.18 -9.17
C VAL A 82 6.97 -6.35 -8.04
N ALA A 83 6.69 -5.26 -7.32
CA ALA A 83 5.66 -5.26 -6.28
C ALA A 83 4.27 -5.40 -6.91
N SER A 84 3.56 -6.49 -6.59
CA SER A 84 2.30 -6.84 -7.25
C SER A 84 1.15 -7.16 -6.28
N ALA A 85 1.45 -7.41 -5.02
CA ALA A 85 0.45 -7.77 -4.02
C ALA A 85 0.89 -7.37 -2.61
N VAL A 86 -0.06 -7.42 -1.68
CA VAL A 86 0.16 -7.17 -0.25
C VAL A 86 -0.38 -8.35 0.55
N LEU A 87 0.40 -8.84 1.51
CA LEU A 87 -0.04 -9.90 2.42
C LEU A 87 -1.11 -9.36 3.37
N ILE A 88 -2.26 -10.04 3.45
CA ILE A 88 -3.42 -9.55 4.21
C ILE A 88 -3.26 -9.80 5.70
N GLU A 89 -2.82 -10.99 6.06
CA GLU A 89 -2.68 -11.43 7.46
C GLU A 89 -1.30 -12.02 7.69
N GLY A 90 -0.91 -12.10 8.97
CA GLY A 90 0.34 -12.73 9.36
C GLY A 90 0.38 -14.21 9.00
N LEU A 91 1.51 -14.68 8.44
CA LEU A 91 1.64 -16.03 7.95
C LEU A 91 2.96 -16.65 8.40
N ARG A 92 2.86 -17.79 9.10
CA ARG A 92 4.04 -18.58 9.45
C ARG A 92 4.41 -19.52 8.31
N MET A 93 5.65 -19.44 7.82
CA MET A 93 6.14 -20.21 6.67
C MET A 93 6.72 -21.58 7.05
N LEU A 94 6.80 -21.90 8.35
CA LEU A 94 7.28 -23.21 8.82
C LEU A 94 6.10 -24.08 9.27
N ASP A 95 6.24 -25.40 9.04
CA ASP A 95 5.36 -26.43 9.60
C ASP A 95 5.69 -26.73 11.08
N PHE A 96 5.01 -27.70 11.66
CA PHE A 96 5.24 -28.11 13.04
C PHE A 96 6.62 -28.77 13.27
N SER A 97 7.25 -29.24 12.19
CA SER A 97 8.59 -29.86 12.20
C SER A 97 9.69 -28.82 11.87
N ASN A 98 9.32 -27.53 11.78
CA ASN A 98 10.18 -26.41 11.38
C ASN A 98 10.73 -26.51 9.95
N ASN A 99 10.05 -27.20 9.05
CA ASN A 99 10.38 -27.17 7.62
C ASN A 99 9.64 -26.04 6.93
N ALA A 100 10.30 -25.43 5.93
CA ALA A 100 9.67 -24.42 5.09
C ALA A 100 8.57 -25.06 4.20
N VAL A 101 7.39 -24.47 4.17
CA VAL A 101 6.22 -25.02 3.45
C VAL A 101 5.52 -23.90 2.68
N ASP A 102 5.21 -24.18 1.42
CA ASP A 102 4.38 -23.32 0.61
C ASP A 102 2.99 -23.15 1.24
N ARG A 103 2.47 -21.93 1.22
CA ARG A 103 1.17 -21.59 1.77
C ARG A 103 0.26 -20.99 0.71
N PHE A 104 -0.91 -21.58 0.54
CA PHE A 104 -1.95 -20.99 -0.28
C PHE A 104 -2.72 -19.98 0.55
N TYR A 105 -2.68 -18.71 0.15
CA TYR A 105 -3.23 -17.65 0.98
C TYR A 105 -3.84 -16.50 0.16
N ALA A 106 -4.77 -15.77 0.78
CA ALA A 106 -5.34 -14.58 0.17
C ALA A 106 -4.37 -13.40 0.22
N VAL A 107 -4.20 -12.73 -0.90
CA VAL A 107 -3.40 -11.51 -1.04
C VAL A 107 -4.25 -10.38 -1.60
N LEU A 108 -3.96 -9.15 -1.20
CA LEU A 108 -4.58 -7.96 -1.77
C LEU A 108 -3.81 -7.56 -3.03
N VAL A 109 -4.51 -7.42 -4.15
CA VAL A 109 -3.92 -7.07 -5.45
C VAL A 109 -4.39 -5.71 -5.97
N GLY A 110 -5.17 -4.98 -5.18
CA GLY A 110 -5.60 -3.62 -5.49
C GLY A 110 -6.58 -3.08 -4.46
N GLY A 111 -6.76 -1.76 -4.46
CA GLY A 111 -7.67 -1.06 -3.57
C GLY A 111 -6.99 -0.03 -2.67
N PRO A 112 -7.73 0.61 -1.75
CA PRO A 112 -7.21 1.64 -0.86
C PRO A 112 -6.33 1.05 0.24
N VAL A 113 -5.13 1.64 0.43
CA VAL A 113 -4.13 1.20 1.41
C VAL A 113 -3.49 2.39 2.12
N GLN A 114 -3.10 2.18 3.36
CA GLN A 114 -2.33 3.13 4.16
C GLN A 114 -0.84 2.94 3.87
N ALA A 115 -0.24 3.89 3.16
CA ALA A 115 1.16 3.80 2.73
C ALA A 115 2.12 3.61 3.90
N ALA A 116 1.88 4.29 5.01
CA ALA A 116 2.70 4.21 6.22
C ALA A 116 2.67 2.84 6.93
N LYS A 117 1.69 2.00 6.61
CA LYS A 117 1.50 0.67 7.20
C LYS A 117 2.00 -0.46 6.29
N LEU A 118 2.39 -0.15 5.06
CA LEU A 118 2.95 -1.14 4.15
C LEU A 118 4.42 -1.39 4.46
N LEU A 119 4.79 -2.65 4.52
CA LEU A 119 6.14 -3.09 4.84
C LEU A 119 6.94 -3.31 3.55
N GLY A 120 8.02 -2.55 3.39
CA GLY A 120 8.88 -2.59 2.21
C GLY A 120 8.44 -1.67 1.07
N LEU A 121 7.52 -0.73 1.33
CA LEU A 121 7.10 0.24 0.32
C LEU A 121 8.20 1.26 0.06
N ASP A 122 8.69 1.28 -1.18
CA ASP A 122 9.60 2.28 -1.71
C ASP A 122 8.98 3.00 -2.92
N ASN A 123 9.71 3.94 -3.51
CA ASN A 123 9.22 4.68 -4.68
C ASN A 123 9.04 3.79 -5.92
N MET A 124 9.86 2.74 -6.05
CA MET A 124 9.76 1.78 -7.15
C MET A 124 8.49 0.95 -6.99
N ALA A 125 8.28 0.31 -5.82
CA ALA A 125 7.07 -0.44 -5.52
C ALA A 125 5.81 0.40 -5.71
N ARG A 126 5.83 1.66 -5.23
CA ARG A 126 4.70 2.57 -5.39
C ARG A 126 4.36 2.83 -6.86
N SER A 127 5.36 2.94 -7.74
CA SER A 127 5.14 3.14 -9.16
C SER A 127 4.62 1.89 -9.89
N GLN A 128 4.91 0.70 -9.35
CA GLN A 128 4.48 -0.59 -9.90
C GLN A 128 3.06 -0.98 -9.46
N MET A 129 2.62 -0.51 -8.30
CA MET A 129 1.33 -0.85 -7.69
C MET A 129 0.20 0.07 -8.21
N ASP A 130 -0.04 0.07 -9.51
CA ASP A 130 -1.00 0.94 -10.23
C ASP A 130 -2.47 0.72 -9.83
N LYS A 131 -2.81 -0.47 -9.29
CA LYS A 131 -4.16 -0.82 -8.82
C LYS A 131 -4.43 -0.42 -7.38
N PHE A 132 -3.45 0.18 -6.71
CA PHE A 132 -3.56 0.60 -5.31
C PHE A 132 -3.77 2.10 -5.20
N ILE A 133 -4.59 2.49 -4.23
CA ILE A 133 -4.84 3.89 -3.89
C ILE A 133 -4.20 4.14 -2.53
N PHE A 134 -3.11 4.88 -2.53
CA PHE A 134 -2.39 5.20 -1.30
C PHE A 134 -3.03 6.39 -0.58
N ASP A 135 -3.21 6.31 0.74
CA ASP A 135 -3.85 7.35 1.56
C ASP A 135 -3.05 8.66 1.61
N ASP A 136 -1.74 8.61 1.46
CA ASP A 136 -0.87 9.78 1.48
C ASP A 136 -0.98 10.65 0.21
N ILE A 137 -1.62 10.14 -0.86
CA ILE A 137 -2.02 10.96 -2.01
C ILE A 137 -3.09 11.97 -1.58
N PHE A 138 -3.86 11.64 -0.55
CA PHE A 138 -4.94 12.47 0.00
C PHE A 138 -4.54 13.20 1.28
N ASN A 139 -3.28 13.11 1.70
CA ASN A 139 -2.79 13.79 2.90
C ASN A 139 -2.56 15.28 2.63
N ILE A 140 -3.62 15.90 2.13
CA ILE A 140 -3.73 17.34 1.99
C ILE A 140 -4.38 17.82 3.28
N PRO A 141 -3.76 18.72 4.05
CA PRO A 141 -4.40 19.33 5.19
C PRO A 141 -5.67 20.05 4.74
N GLY A 142 -6.83 19.46 5.00
CA GLY A 142 -8.15 20.02 4.65
C GLY A 142 -8.94 19.14 3.69
N ASN A 143 -9.69 18.22 4.25
CA ASN A 143 -10.91 17.54 3.76
C ASN A 143 -11.35 17.83 2.32
N HIS A 144 -10.62 17.42 1.28
CA HIS A 144 -11.11 17.56 -0.09
C HIS A 144 -11.05 16.25 -0.86
N TRP A 145 -12.21 15.72 -1.18
CA TRP A 145 -12.46 14.62 -2.13
C TRP A 145 -12.30 15.10 -3.57
N PHE A 146 -11.10 15.51 -3.98
CA PHE A 146 -10.84 15.87 -5.37
C PHE A 146 -9.70 15.04 -5.96
N PRO A 147 -9.77 14.66 -7.24
CA PRO A 147 -8.75 13.87 -7.91
C PRO A 147 -7.47 14.65 -8.25
N TRP A 148 -7.15 15.69 -7.49
CA TRP A 148 -5.99 16.52 -7.70
C TRP A 148 -4.74 15.82 -7.16
N LYS A 149 -3.77 15.56 -8.02
CA LYS A 149 -2.54 14.84 -7.67
C LYS A 149 -1.51 15.69 -6.93
N ARG A 150 -1.63 17.00 -6.97
CA ARG A 150 -0.64 17.92 -6.38
C ARG A 150 -1.27 19.20 -5.89
N PHE A 151 -0.73 19.72 -4.77
CA PHE A 151 -0.86 21.11 -4.38
C PHE A 151 0.49 21.81 -4.58
N GLN A 152 0.48 23.00 -5.18
CA GLN A 152 1.66 23.82 -5.31
C GLN A 152 1.34 25.26 -4.92
N THR A 153 2.06 25.78 -3.93
CA THR A 153 1.99 27.19 -3.59
C THR A 153 2.89 27.98 -4.50
N LYS A 154 2.33 29.03 -5.13
CA LYS A 154 3.07 29.94 -6.01
C LYS A 154 2.98 31.34 -5.44
N THR A 155 4.15 31.89 -5.08
CA THR A 155 4.26 33.27 -4.54
C THR A 155 4.71 34.27 -5.59
N ALA A 156 4.98 33.82 -6.81
CA ALA A 156 5.33 34.63 -7.97
C ALA A 156 4.59 34.13 -9.22
N ASN A 157 4.61 34.94 -10.29
CA ASN A 157 4.02 34.54 -11.57
C ASN A 157 4.58 33.22 -12.07
N TYR A 158 3.71 32.34 -12.56
CA TYR A 158 4.07 31.00 -12.98
C TYR A 158 3.38 30.60 -14.28
N SER A 159 4.16 30.04 -15.20
CA SER A 159 3.60 29.46 -16.43
C SER A 159 3.35 27.97 -16.20
N ILE A 160 2.11 27.56 -16.34
CA ILE A 160 1.69 26.16 -16.17
C ILE A 160 2.30 25.32 -17.30
N VAL A 161 2.88 24.19 -16.96
CA VAL A 161 3.52 23.25 -17.90
C VAL A 161 2.77 21.92 -17.93
N ALA A 162 3.08 21.06 -18.90
CA ALA A 162 2.41 19.78 -19.10
C ALA A 162 2.44 18.85 -17.86
N ASN A 163 3.49 18.93 -17.04
CA ASN A 163 3.60 18.14 -15.81
C ASN A 163 2.73 18.65 -14.66
N ASP A 164 2.07 19.80 -14.83
CA ASP A 164 1.17 20.36 -13.82
C ASP A 164 -0.27 19.83 -13.95
N ASN A 165 -0.51 18.85 -14.80
CA ASN A 165 -1.81 18.19 -14.91
C ASN A 165 -2.29 17.70 -13.54
N PHE A 166 -3.56 17.97 -13.22
CA PHE A 166 -4.16 17.67 -11.93
C PHE A 166 -3.47 18.33 -10.72
N THR A 167 -2.86 19.49 -10.93
CA THR A 167 -2.27 20.31 -9.88
C THR A 167 -3.23 21.42 -9.49
N MET A 168 -3.50 21.58 -8.19
CA MET A 168 -4.16 22.75 -7.64
C MET A 168 -3.09 23.76 -7.24
N PHE A 169 -3.24 24.98 -7.70
CA PHE A 169 -2.35 26.08 -7.35
C PHE A 169 -2.98 26.94 -6.26
N ASP A 170 -2.18 27.30 -5.28
CA ASP A 170 -2.50 28.19 -4.19
C ASP A 170 -1.48 29.34 -4.19
N ASN A 171 -1.92 30.55 -3.83
CA ASN A 171 -1.08 31.72 -3.72
C ASN A 171 -0.89 32.22 -2.27
N THR A 172 -1.15 31.37 -1.30
CA THR A 172 -0.97 31.69 0.12
C THR A 172 0.47 32.17 0.39
N GLY A 173 0.59 33.34 1.04
CA GLY A 173 1.89 33.94 1.33
C GLY A 173 2.49 34.79 0.19
N ALA A 174 1.80 34.97 -0.93
CA ALA A 174 2.22 35.89 -1.95
C ALA A 174 2.08 37.36 -1.47
N ALA A 175 3.12 38.18 -1.74
CA ALA A 175 3.11 39.60 -1.38
C ALA A 175 2.23 40.46 -2.30
N GLY A 176 1.67 39.89 -3.37
CA GLY A 176 0.85 40.55 -4.35
C GLY A 176 0.13 39.58 -5.29
N THR A 177 -0.40 40.10 -6.38
CA THR A 177 -1.10 39.29 -7.39
C THR A 177 -0.13 38.29 -8.06
N VAL A 178 -0.54 37.03 -8.07
CA VAL A 178 0.17 35.95 -8.80
C VAL A 178 -0.61 35.66 -10.08
N VAL A 179 0.05 35.75 -11.21
CA VAL A 179 -0.51 35.43 -12.53
C VAL A 179 -0.10 34.01 -12.90
N LEU A 180 -1.10 33.15 -13.10
CA LEU A 180 -0.91 31.82 -13.67
C LEU A 180 -1.17 31.88 -15.18
N THR A 181 -0.17 31.66 -15.96
CA THR A 181 -0.26 31.67 -17.43
C THR A 181 -0.49 30.26 -17.94
N LEU A 182 -1.62 30.04 -18.62
CA LEU A 182 -1.90 28.74 -19.27
C LEU A 182 -0.99 28.56 -20.49
N PRO A 183 -0.56 27.32 -20.77
CA PRO A 183 0.16 27.03 -22.01
C PRO A 183 -0.75 27.30 -23.21
N ALA A 184 -0.13 27.60 -24.36
CA ALA A 184 -0.86 27.68 -25.62
C ALA A 184 -1.59 26.34 -25.87
N ILE A 185 -2.86 26.43 -26.31
CA ILE A 185 -3.68 25.23 -26.56
C ILE A 185 -3.02 24.42 -27.67
N ALA A 186 -2.29 23.38 -27.28
CA ALA A 186 -1.93 22.28 -28.16
C ALA A 186 -2.97 21.18 -27.94
N ASN A 187 -3.49 20.60 -29.02
CA ASN A 187 -4.52 19.57 -28.97
C ASN A 187 -4.17 18.49 -27.93
N GLY A 188 -5.01 18.32 -26.90
CA GLY A 188 -4.90 17.23 -25.93
C GLY A 188 -4.71 17.60 -24.46
N TYR A 189 -4.72 18.88 -24.07
CA TYR A 189 -4.73 19.25 -22.63
C TYR A 189 -6.15 19.40 -22.10
N LEU A 190 -6.51 18.59 -21.12
CA LEU A 190 -7.65 18.81 -20.25
C LEU A 190 -7.14 19.46 -18.96
N PHE A 191 -7.65 20.65 -18.65
CA PHE A 191 -7.38 21.37 -17.39
C PHE A 191 -8.51 21.14 -16.41
#